data_5854a2f48ab4c6f612397d7ac845713e
#
_entry.id   5854a2f48ab4c6f612397d7ac845713e
#
_cell.length_a   1.000
_cell.length_b   1.000
_cell.length_c   1.000
_cell.angle_alpha   90.00
_cell.angle_beta   90.00
_cell.angle_gamma   90.00
#
_symmetry.space_group_name_H-M   'P 1'
#
loop_
_entity.id
_entity.type
_entity.pdbx_description
1 polymer ?
#
loop_
_entity_poly.entity_id
_entity_poly.type
_entity_poly.pdbx_seq_one_letter_code
_entity_poly.pdbx_strand_id
1 'polypeptide(L)'
;MNDARGRVLEHLMDHSVRRGDFTLKSGRTSSWFIDSKQTICAPETMVDVATLLLERIPPDATAIGGLTMGADGASFITAGVAATRGRPLRAFSVRKEV
;
A
#
# COMPACT_ATOMS: atom_id res chain seq x y z
N MET A 1 -10.97 -13.27 10.77
CA MET A 1 -11.83 -12.87 9.65
C MET A 1 -11.15 -13.22 8.34
N ASN A 2 -11.91 -13.80 7.41
CA ASN A 2 -11.37 -14.27 6.13
C ASN A 2 -11.60 -13.31 4.96
N ASP A 3 -12.08 -12.09 5.25
CA ASP A 3 -12.21 -11.08 4.21
C ASP A 3 -10.87 -10.38 3.95
N ALA A 4 -10.82 -9.58 2.90
CA ALA A 4 -9.58 -8.89 2.49
C ALA A 4 -9.04 -8.01 3.62
N ARG A 5 -9.92 -7.27 4.29
CA ARG A 5 -9.50 -6.39 5.39
C ARG A 5 -8.88 -7.18 6.53
N GLY A 6 -9.50 -8.27 6.92
CA GLY A 6 -8.99 -9.14 8.00
C GLY A 6 -7.64 -9.75 7.63
N ARG A 7 -7.50 -10.24 6.41
CA ARG A 7 -6.23 -10.83 5.94
C ARG A 7 -5.11 -9.80 5.93
N VAL A 8 -5.39 -8.60 5.43
CA VAL A 8 -4.38 -7.53 5.39
C VAL A 8 -3.99 -7.10 6.80
N LEU A 9 -4.97 -6.91 7.68
CA LEU A 9 -4.70 -6.52 9.06
C LEU A 9 -3.83 -7.56 9.78
N GLU A 10 -4.17 -8.84 9.66
CA GLU A 10 -3.38 -9.91 10.27
C GLU A 10 -1.96 -9.92 9.74
N HIS A 11 -1.78 -9.79 8.43
CA HIS A 11 -0.46 -9.77 7.82
C HIS A 11 0.36 -8.55 8.26
N LEU A 12 -0.28 -7.37 8.33
CA LEU A 12 0.38 -6.16 8.82
C LEU A 12 0.92 -6.36 10.24
N MET A 13 0.11 -6.93 11.12
CA MET A 13 0.52 -7.16 12.51
C MET A 13 1.64 -8.17 12.62
N ASP A 14 1.63 -9.21 11.79
CA ASP A 14 2.61 -10.28 11.85
C ASP A 14 3.94 -9.94 11.16
N HIS A 15 3.90 -9.14 10.09
CA HIS A 15 5.07 -8.95 9.21
C HIS A 15 5.50 -7.50 9.01
N SER A 16 4.65 -6.53 9.22
CA SER A 16 4.94 -5.12 8.93
C SER A 16 5.15 -4.27 10.17
N VAL A 17 4.50 -4.60 11.26
CA VAL A 17 4.66 -3.84 12.51
C VAL A 17 5.98 -4.24 13.18
N ARG A 18 6.82 -3.24 13.42
CA ARG A 18 8.12 -3.41 14.06
C ARG A 18 8.11 -2.71 15.42
N ARG A 19 8.59 -3.40 16.45
CA ARG A 19 8.72 -2.84 17.79
C ARG A 19 10.19 -2.71 18.13
N GLY A 20 10.54 -1.67 18.87
CA GLY A 20 11.91 -1.37 19.26
C GLY A 20 12.07 0.12 19.46
N ASP A 21 13.32 0.60 19.38
CA ASP A 21 13.62 2.02 19.48
C ASP A 21 13.96 2.55 18.10
N PHE A 22 13.10 3.42 17.57
CA PHE A 22 13.25 3.98 16.24
C PHE A 22 13.32 5.50 16.29
N THR A 23 14.17 6.07 15.45
CA THR A 23 14.22 7.50 15.22
C THR A 23 13.60 7.78 13.86
N LEU A 24 12.51 8.53 13.84
CA LEU A 24 11.79 8.89 12.63
C LEU A 24 12.49 10.02 11.89
N LYS A 25 12.12 10.26 10.62
CA LYS A 25 12.68 11.34 9.82
C LYS A 25 12.49 12.71 10.44
N SER A 26 11.42 12.88 11.23
CA SER A 26 11.16 14.11 11.97
C SER A 26 12.12 14.35 13.13
N GLY A 27 12.96 13.36 13.48
CA GLY A 27 13.81 13.39 14.66
C GLY A 27 13.12 12.88 15.92
N ARG A 28 11.81 12.60 15.86
CA ARG A 28 11.07 12.05 17.00
C ARG A 28 11.38 10.57 17.16
N THR A 29 11.35 10.09 18.39
CA THR A 29 11.51 8.65 18.67
C THR A 29 10.15 7.97 18.75
N SER A 30 10.14 6.68 18.40
CA SER A 30 8.93 5.86 18.52
C SER A 30 9.33 4.46 18.96
N SER A 31 8.45 3.81 19.72
CA SER A 31 8.64 2.41 20.13
C SER A 31 8.10 1.43 19.07
N TRP A 32 7.58 1.92 17.97
CA TRP A 32 7.07 1.07 16.88
C TRP A 32 7.08 1.85 15.56
N PHE A 33 7.08 1.12 14.46
CA PHE A 33 6.75 1.69 13.16
C PHE A 33 6.20 0.59 12.26
N ILE A 34 5.58 1.00 11.16
CA ILE A 34 5.02 0.06 10.18
C ILE A 34 5.85 0.10 8.91
N ASP A 35 6.43 -1.04 8.54
CA ASP A 35 7.08 -1.24 7.25
C ASP A 35 6.06 -1.88 6.31
N SER A 36 5.21 -1.05 5.74
CA SER A 36 4.06 -1.51 4.94
C SER A 36 4.47 -2.30 3.70
N LYS A 37 5.69 -2.13 3.20
CA LYS A 37 6.18 -2.88 2.04
C LYS A 37 6.13 -4.40 2.27
N GLN A 38 6.33 -4.83 3.50
CA GLN A 38 6.28 -6.25 3.84
C GLN A 38 4.91 -6.87 3.58
N THR A 39 3.86 -6.06 3.58
CA THR A 39 2.48 -6.50 3.31
C THR A 39 2.05 -6.15 1.88
N ILE A 40 2.34 -4.92 1.44
CA ILE A 40 1.94 -4.47 0.10
C ILE A 40 2.61 -5.32 -0.99
N CYS A 41 3.86 -5.70 -0.79
CA CYS A 41 4.64 -6.44 -1.78
C CYS A 41 4.57 -7.97 -1.59
N ALA A 42 3.83 -8.45 -0.59
CA ALA A 42 3.70 -9.88 -0.34
C ALA A 42 2.65 -10.51 -1.27
N PRO A 43 2.95 -11.67 -1.89
CA PRO A 43 1.98 -12.30 -2.79
C PRO A 43 0.69 -12.70 -2.09
N GLU A 44 0.74 -12.98 -0.78
CA GLU A 44 -0.44 -13.37 0.01
C GLU A 44 -1.45 -12.25 0.18
N THR A 45 -1.01 -10.99 0.11
CA THR A 45 -1.84 -9.83 0.49
C THR A 45 -1.91 -8.73 -0.55
N MET A 46 -1.03 -8.72 -1.56
CA MET A 46 -0.99 -7.59 -2.50
C MET A 46 -2.32 -7.37 -3.24
N VAL A 47 -3.01 -8.44 -3.61
CA VAL A 47 -4.32 -8.31 -4.29
C VAL A 47 -5.38 -7.81 -3.32
N ASP A 48 -5.35 -8.28 -2.08
CA ASP A 48 -6.26 -7.80 -1.05
C ASP A 48 -6.05 -6.30 -0.77
N VAL A 49 -4.80 -5.86 -0.71
CA VAL A 49 -4.48 -4.43 -0.56
C VAL A 49 -5.08 -3.62 -1.70
N ALA A 50 -4.87 -4.08 -2.94
CA ALA A 50 -5.43 -3.42 -4.11
C ALA A 50 -6.96 -3.37 -4.06
N THR A 51 -7.59 -4.45 -3.66
CA THR A 51 -9.05 -4.53 -3.52
C THR A 51 -9.56 -3.47 -2.54
N LEU A 52 -8.92 -3.37 -1.38
CA LEU A 52 -9.31 -2.39 -0.37
C LEU A 52 -9.11 -0.96 -0.86
N LEU A 53 -8.00 -0.69 -1.55
CA LEU A 53 -7.74 0.63 -2.11
C LEU A 53 -8.78 0.99 -3.18
N LEU A 54 -9.12 0.05 -4.06
CA LEU A 54 -10.12 0.29 -5.10
C LEU A 54 -11.49 0.65 -4.53
N GLU A 55 -11.85 0.12 -3.38
CA GLU A 55 -13.10 0.47 -2.71
C GLU A 55 -13.14 1.94 -2.26
N ARG A 56 -11.98 2.56 -2.07
CA ARG A 56 -11.85 3.92 -1.58
C ARG A 56 -11.60 4.94 -2.67
N ILE A 57 -11.27 4.49 -3.87
CA ILE A 57 -10.95 5.39 -4.99
C ILE A 57 -12.26 5.87 -5.61
N PRO A 58 -12.41 7.20 -5.82
CA PRO A 58 -13.62 7.73 -6.47
C PRO A 58 -13.85 7.08 -7.84
N PRO A 59 -15.13 6.84 -8.22
CA PRO A 59 -15.43 6.15 -9.47
C PRO A 59 -14.94 6.86 -10.73
N ASP A 60 -14.79 8.19 -10.66
CA ASP A 60 -14.33 9.01 -11.78
C ASP A 60 -12.80 9.19 -11.83
N ALA A 61 -12.08 8.63 -10.88
CA ALA A 61 -10.61 8.68 -10.91
C ALA A 61 -10.07 7.89 -12.10
N THR A 62 -9.07 8.44 -12.78
CA THR A 62 -8.44 7.83 -13.95
C THR A 62 -6.98 7.48 -13.73
N ALA A 63 -6.42 7.86 -12.59
CA ALA A 63 -5.01 7.61 -12.29
C ALA A 63 -4.80 7.45 -10.79
N ILE A 64 -3.77 6.72 -10.42
CA ILE A 64 -3.34 6.52 -9.05
C ILE A 64 -1.81 6.63 -8.98
N GLY A 65 -1.31 7.30 -7.97
CA GLY A 65 0.14 7.43 -7.78
C GLY A 65 0.47 8.10 -6.48
N GLY A 66 1.75 8.31 -6.27
CA GLY A 66 2.25 8.99 -5.09
C GLY A 66 3.77 9.09 -5.13
N LEU A 67 4.33 9.50 -4.02
CA LEU A 67 5.77 9.71 -3.92
C LEU A 67 6.53 8.39 -4.04
N THR A 68 7.47 8.36 -4.96
CA THR A 68 8.38 7.22 -5.09
C THR A 68 9.32 7.18 -3.87
N MET A 69 9.75 6.04 -3.39
CA MET A 69 9.34 4.69 -3.77
C MET A 69 8.18 4.19 -2.92
N GLY A 70 7.87 4.89 -1.82
CA GLY A 70 6.94 4.40 -0.80
C GLY A 70 5.55 4.08 -1.33
N ALA A 71 5.06 4.86 -2.30
CA ALA A 71 3.73 4.68 -2.85
C ALA A 71 3.69 3.82 -4.13
N ASP A 72 4.83 3.45 -4.69
CA ASP A 72 4.88 2.77 -5.99
C ASP A 72 4.21 1.40 -5.95
N GLY A 73 4.53 0.59 -4.96
CA GLY A 73 3.97 -0.76 -4.86
C GLY A 73 2.45 -0.75 -4.80
N ALA A 74 1.90 0.08 -3.92
CA ALA A 74 0.44 0.20 -3.78
C ALA A 74 -0.21 0.72 -5.05
N SER A 75 0.40 1.73 -5.68
CA SER A 75 -0.15 2.33 -6.91
C SER A 75 -0.15 1.33 -8.06
N PHE A 76 0.96 0.65 -8.27
CA PHE A 76 1.12 -0.25 -9.42
C PHE A 76 0.26 -1.50 -9.28
N ILE A 77 0.21 -2.12 -8.12
CA ILE A 77 -0.63 -3.29 -7.95
C ILE A 77 -2.12 -2.93 -8.03
N THR A 78 -2.50 -1.77 -7.52
CA THR A 78 -3.89 -1.33 -7.59
C THR A 78 -4.31 -1.10 -9.03
N ALA A 79 -3.49 -0.42 -9.82
CA ALA A 79 -3.76 -0.22 -11.25
C ALA A 79 -3.82 -1.55 -12.00
N GLY A 80 -2.91 -2.49 -11.68
CA GLY A 80 -2.91 -3.81 -12.31
C GLY A 80 -4.17 -4.61 -12.01
N VAL A 81 -4.59 -4.64 -10.75
CA VAL A 81 -5.81 -5.33 -10.35
C VAL A 81 -7.05 -4.67 -10.98
N ALA A 82 -7.09 -3.33 -11.00
CA ALA A 82 -8.16 -2.60 -11.65
C ALA A 82 -8.30 -3.00 -13.13
N ALA A 83 -7.17 -3.13 -13.82
CA ALA A 83 -7.18 -3.55 -15.22
C ALA A 83 -7.81 -4.93 -15.41
N THR A 84 -7.54 -5.87 -14.51
CA THR A 84 -8.15 -7.21 -14.59
C THR A 84 -9.65 -7.18 -14.35
N ARG A 85 -10.16 -6.11 -13.76
CA ARG A 85 -11.60 -5.93 -13.49
C ARG A 85 -12.27 -5.01 -14.48
N GLY A 86 -11.58 -4.68 -15.58
CA GLY A 86 -12.13 -3.83 -16.63
C GLY A 86 -12.16 -2.34 -16.27
N ARG A 87 -11.46 -1.92 -15.23
CA ARG A 87 -11.37 -0.52 -14.84
C ARG A 87 -10.03 0.06 -15.25
N PRO A 88 -10.00 0.97 -16.24
CA PRO A 88 -8.74 1.60 -16.64
C PRO A 88 -8.29 2.63 -15.59
N LEU A 89 -7.14 2.38 -14.99
CA LEU A 89 -6.57 3.25 -13.98
C LEU A 89 -5.07 3.31 -14.24
N ARG A 90 -4.60 4.48 -14.67
CA ARG A 90 -3.19 4.67 -14.97
C ARG A 90 -2.38 4.81 -13.67
N ALA A 91 -1.22 4.17 -13.60
CA ALA A 91 -0.31 4.34 -12.47
C ALA A 91 0.77 5.36 -12.82
N PHE A 92 1.21 6.11 -11.82
CA PHE A 92 2.31 7.05 -11.98
C PHE A 92 3.10 7.17 -10.68
N SER A 93 4.32 7.67 -10.78
CA SER A 93 5.17 7.97 -9.63
C SER A 93 5.51 9.45 -9.62
N VAL A 94 5.58 10.03 -8.43
CA VAL A 94 6.01 11.41 -8.25
C VAL A 94 7.42 11.38 -7.67
N ARG A 95 8.35 11.98 -8.38
CA ARG A 95 9.73 12.09 -7.90
C ARG A 95 9.84 13.22 -6.91
N LYS A 96 10.61 13.00 -5.87
CA LYS A 96 10.81 14.00 -4.84
C LYS A 96 11.68 15.15 -5.35
N GLU A 97 12.64 14.84 -6.22
CA GLU A 97 13.52 15.80 -6.86
C GLU A 97 13.81 15.41 -8.29
N VAL A 98 14.15 16.41 -9.07
CA VAL A 98 14.53 16.22 -10.47
C VAL A 98 15.99 15.79 -10.56
#